data_ae50ca651580f6c807bb5bf9880c73f0
#
_entry.id   ae50ca651580f6c807bb5bf9880c73f0
#
_cell.length_a   1.000
_cell.length_b   1.000
_cell.length_c   1.000
_cell.angle_alpha   90.00
_cell.angle_beta   90.00
_cell.angle_gamma   90.00
#
_symmetry.space_group_name_H-M   'P 1'
#
loop_
_entity.id
_entity.type
_entity.pdbx_description
1 polymer ?
#
loop_
_entity_poly.entity_id
_entity_poly.type
_entity_poly.pdbx_seq_one_letter_code
_entity_poly.pdbx_strand_id
1 'polypeptide(L)'
;MESATIVKVTLRQEKLRSGKVSLYLDYYPPIWNPHIKKMSRREFLGLYLYGEPKDRFERDYNEEIMLKARGIRAKRELAIINEEYGFLDRTKKQADFLGYFHDKTKEKYQKWEIVYKHFKDFCNGRCLVKDVTIGLCNDFRTYILKIRVKQSGKIISRNSAAGYWSTFRALLKLAHKEGWLRENINDHLDRIDWEEPKINYLEIEEVKRLAATPCKVDVLKRASLFACMTGLRISDILQLRWENIELSPDGGYCMRIRTQKTKT
;
A
#
# COMPACT_ATOMS: atom_id res chain seq x y z
N MET A 1 -21.66 -1.59 -29.76
CA MET A 1 -21.01 -0.29 -29.48
C MET A 1 -21.98 0.53 -28.64
N GLU A 2 -21.88 0.47 -27.32
CA GLU A 2 -22.64 1.37 -26.46
C GLU A 2 -22.05 2.77 -26.60
N SER A 3 -22.84 3.71 -27.12
CA SER A 3 -22.47 5.12 -27.21
C SER A 3 -22.34 5.66 -25.80
N ALA A 4 -21.14 6.03 -25.39
CA ALA A 4 -20.90 6.69 -24.13
C ALA A 4 -21.74 7.97 -24.06
N THR A 5 -22.78 7.97 -23.25
CA THR A 5 -23.67 9.14 -23.09
C THR A 5 -22.90 10.16 -22.24
N ILE A 6 -22.48 11.27 -22.88
CA ILE A 6 -21.77 12.36 -22.22
C ILE A 6 -22.71 13.03 -21.20
N VAL A 7 -22.35 13.01 -19.92
CA VAL A 7 -23.10 13.73 -18.89
C VAL A 7 -22.89 15.22 -19.06
N LYS A 8 -23.97 15.95 -19.38
CA LYS A 8 -23.94 17.41 -19.47
C LYS A 8 -24.23 18.03 -18.12
N VAL A 9 -23.39 18.98 -17.71
CA VAL A 9 -23.56 19.75 -16.47
C VAL A 9 -24.00 21.18 -16.79
N THR A 10 -25.20 21.55 -16.34
CA THR A 10 -25.80 22.86 -16.61
C THR A 10 -26.05 23.60 -15.30
N LEU A 11 -25.51 24.82 -15.15
CA LEU A 11 -25.85 25.70 -14.02
C LEU A 11 -27.24 26.29 -14.25
N ARG A 12 -28.15 26.08 -13.30
CA ARG A 12 -29.54 26.57 -13.34
C ARG A 12 -29.88 27.37 -12.09
N GLN A 13 -30.97 28.13 -12.23
CA GLN A 13 -31.49 29.04 -11.21
C GLN A 13 -32.90 28.67 -10.85
N GLU A 14 -33.28 28.73 -9.58
CA GLU A 14 -34.63 28.49 -9.09
C GLU A 14 -35.04 29.63 -8.14
N LYS A 15 -36.14 30.31 -8.46
CA LYS A 15 -36.69 31.40 -7.62
C LYS A 15 -37.33 30.80 -6.38
N LEU A 16 -36.93 31.30 -5.22
CA LEU A 16 -37.47 30.92 -3.92
C LEU A 16 -38.62 31.87 -3.53
N ARG A 17 -39.52 31.40 -2.68
CA ARG A 17 -40.61 32.21 -2.12
C ARG A 17 -40.10 33.44 -1.33
N SER A 18 -38.85 33.40 -0.84
CA SER A 18 -38.20 34.50 -0.14
C SER A 18 -37.70 35.63 -1.03
N GLY A 19 -37.93 35.59 -2.36
CA GLY A 19 -37.40 36.55 -3.31
C GLY A 19 -35.93 36.32 -3.71
N LYS A 20 -35.22 35.38 -3.07
CA LYS A 20 -33.89 34.98 -3.47
C LYS A 20 -33.94 33.96 -4.61
N VAL A 21 -32.82 33.83 -5.33
CA VAL A 21 -32.63 32.83 -6.37
C VAL A 21 -31.57 31.82 -5.91
N SER A 22 -31.95 30.55 -5.83
CA SER A 22 -31.03 29.43 -5.50
C SER A 22 -30.34 28.94 -6.76
N LEU A 23 -29.06 28.64 -6.64
CA LEU A 23 -28.23 28.07 -7.72
C LEU A 23 -28.08 26.56 -7.55
N TYR A 24 -28.22 25.80 -8.63
CA TYR A 24 -28.00 24.36 -8.63
C TYR A 24 -27.42 23.89 -9.97
N LEU A 25 -26.75 22.72 -9.93
CA LEU A 25 -26.28 22.01 -11.11
C LEU A 25 -27.31 20.98 -11.52
N ASP A 26 -27.62 20.95 -12.84
CA ASP A 26 -28.53 19.99 -13.47
C ASP A 26 -27.70 19.03 -14.33
N TYR A 27 -27.72 17.74 -13.99
CA TYR A 27 -26.99 16.65 -14.63
C TYR A 27 -27.91 15.89 -15.59
N TYR A 28 -27.46 15.71 -16.83
CA TYR A 28 -28.18 14.87 -17.78
C TYR A 28 -27.21 13.97 -18.55
N PRO A 29 -27.34 12.63 -18.42
CA PRO A 29 -28.21 11.87 -17.52
C PRO A 29 -27.89 12.07 -16.03
N PRO A 30 -28.76 11.59 -15.11
CA PRO A 30 -28.52 11.68 -13.67
C PRO A 30 -27.22 10.98 -13.27
N ILE A 31 -26.53 11.50 -12.24
CA ILE A 31 -25.29 10.92 -11.68
C ILE A 31 -25.56 10.30 -10.30
N TRP A 32 -24.70 9.36 -9.91
CA TRP A 32 -24.73 8.81 -8.55
C TRP A 32 -24.25 9.86 -7.55
N ASN A 33 -25.10 10.18 -6.57
CA ASN A 33 -24.74 11.08 -5.49
C ASN A 33 -24.39 10.27 -4.23
N PRO A 34 -23.11 10.28 -3.79
CA PRO A 34 -22.66 9.48 -2.65
C PRO A 34 -23.24 9.94 -1.30
N HIS A 35 -23.64 11.21 -1.17
CA HIS A 35 -24.21 11.75 0.07
C HIS A 35 -25.63 11.26 0.34
N ILE A 36 -26.45 11.16 -0.72
CA ILE A 36 -27.83 10.67 -0.60
C ILE A 36 -27.98 9.20 -1.04
N LYS A 37 -26.89 8.56 -1.50
CA LYS A 37 -26.83 7.16 -2.00
C LYS A 37 -27.92 6.86 -3.04
N LYS A 38 -28.19 7.78 -3.96
CA LYS A 38 -29.19 7.66 -5.04
C LYS A 38 -28.71 8.37 -6.30
N MET A 39 -29.27 7.96 -7.45
CA MET A 39 -29.14 8.73 -8.68
C MET A 39 -29.84 10.08 -8.52
N SER A 40 -29.11 11.16 -8.77
CA SER A 40 -29.62 12.52 -8.65
C SER A 40 -29.37 13.32 -9.92
N ARG A 41 -30.38 14.06 -10.33
CA ARG A 41 -30.27 15.01 -11.42
C ARG A 41 -29.83 16.40 -10.95
N ARG A 42 -30.10 16.77 -9.68
CA ARG A 42 -29.85 18.10 -9.16
C ARG A 42 -28.88 18.08 -7.99
N GLU A 43 -27.92 19.02 -8.00
CA GLU A 43 -27.02 19.33 -6.89
C GLU A 43 -27.19 20.81 -6.54
N PHE A 44 -27.80 21.12 -5.41
CA PHE A 44 -27.93 22.47 -4.91
C PHE A 44 -26.59 22.94 -4.34
N LEU A 45 -26.14 24.13 -4.78
CA LEU A 45 -24.83 24.67 -4.41
C LEU A 45 -24.81 25.38 -3.07
N GLY A 46 -25.99 25.66 -2.48
CA GLY A 46 -26.09 26.51 -1.28
C GLY A 46 -25.74 27.98 -1.55
N LEU A 47 -25.70 28.37 -2.82
CA LEU A 47 -25.42 29.74 -3.25
C LEU A 47 -26.72 30.42 -3.68
N TYR A 48 -26.88 31.66 -3.24
CA TYR A 48 -28.10 32.42 -3.45
C TYR A 48 -27.80 33.78 -4.05
N LEU A 49 -28.67 34.24 -4.97
CA LEU A 49 -28.61 35.57 -5.56
C LEU A 49 -29.79 36.41 -5.05
N TYR A 50 -29.62 37.69 -5.06
CA TYR A 50 -30.73 38.63 -4.95
C TYR A 50 -31.55 38.56 -6.25
N GLY A 51 -32.88 38.27 -6.16
CA GLY A 51 -33.71 38.09 -7.32
C GLY A 51 -33.96 39.42 -8.10
N GLU A 52 -34.01 40.54 -7.36
CA GLU A 52 -34.13 41.87 -7.89
C GLU A 52 -33.15 42.79 -7.15
N PRO A 53 -31.90 42.90 -7.65
CA PRO A 53 -30.86 43.68 -6.96
C PRO A 53 -31.20 45.18 -7.05
N LYS A 54 -31.27 45.84 -5.88
CA LYS A 54 -31.73 47.24 -5.76
C LYS A 54 -30.57 48.23 -5.86
N ASP A 55 -29.40 47.85 -5.42
CA ASP A 55 -28.22 48.69 -5.39
C ASP A 55 -26.99 48.07 -6.08
N ARG A 56 -25.91 48.83 -6.12
CA ARG A 56 -24.63 48.36 -6.71
C ARG A 56 -24.04 47.18 -5.94
N PHE A 57 -24.14 47.22 -4.61
CA PHE A 57 -23.60 46.16 -3.75
C PHE A 57 -24.25 44.81 -4.03
N GLU A 58 -25.59 44.77 -4.15
CA GLU A 58 -26.32 43.55 -4.46
C GLU A 58 -25.99 43.02 -5.86
N ARG A 59 -25.72 43.90 -6.83
CA ARG A 59 -25.29 43.51 -8.18
C ARG A 59 -23.88 42.90 -8.16
N ASP A 60 -22.92 43.57 -7.52
CA ASP A 60 -21.54 43.11 -7.40
C ASP A 60 -21.48 41.75 -6.65
N TYR A 61 -22.29 41.62 -5.59
CA TYR A 61 -22.49 40.35 -4.88
C TYR A 61 -23.00 39.22 -5.81
N ASN A 62 -24.03 39.50 -6.61
CA ASN A 62 -24.57 38.54 -7.55
C ASN A 62 -23.54 38.10 -8.60
N GLU A 63 -22.73 38.99 -9.09
CA GLU A 63 -21.63 38.69 -10.02
C GLU A 63 -20.57 37.77 -9.38
N GLU A 64 -20.16 38.08 -8.14
CA GLU A 64 -19.19 37.24 -7.41
C GLU A 64 -19.74 35.81 -7.18
N ILE A 65 -21.00 35.68 -6.75
CA ILE A 65 -21.64 34.40 -6.52
C ILE A 65 -21.79 33.61 -7.83
N MET A 66 -22.14 34.29 -8.93
CA MET A 66 -22.22 33.65 -10.24
C MET A 66 -20.85 33.18 -10.73
N LEU A 67 -19.79 33.93 -10.48
CA LEU A 67 -18.42 33.51 -10.81
C LEU A 67 -18.04 32.25 -10.03
N LYS A 68 -18.32 32.22 -8.71
CA LYS A 68 -18.11 31.03 -7.86
C LYS A 68 -18.91 29.82 -8.39
N ALA A 69 -20.17 30.01 -8.72
CA ALA A 69 -21.01 28.93 -9.24
C ALA A 69 -20.52 28.37 -10.59
N ARG A 70 -20.04 29.25 -11.49
CA ARG A 70 -19.41 28.83 -12.77
C ARG A 70 -18.12 28.03 -12.53
N GLY A 71 -17.31 28.44 -11.54
CA GLY A 71 -16.10 27.71 -11.14
C GLY A 71 -16.43 26.31 -10.61
N ILE A 72 -17.47 26.18 -9.77
CA ILE A 72 -17.93 24.89 -9.26
C ILE A 72 -18.45 24.01 -10.41
N ARG A 73 -19.25 24.57 -11.35
CA ARG A 73 -19.72 23.87 -12.55
C ARG A 73 -18.55 23.30 -13.34
N ALA A 74 -17.55 24.13 -13.67
CA ALA A 74 -16.39 23.72 -14.45
C ALA A 74 -15.61 22.60 -13.75
N LYS A 75 -15.43 22.70 -12.43
CA LYS A 75 -14.77 21.65 -11.63
C LYS A 75 -15.54 20.33 -11.66
N ARG A 76 -16.89 20.37 -11.58
CA ARG A 76 -17.73 19.17 -11.70
C ARG A 76 -17.73 18.58 -13.10
N GLU A 77 -17.76 19.42 -14.13
CA GLU A 77 -17.69 19.00 -15.53
C GLU A 77 -16.36 18.29 -15.81
N LEU A 78 -15.23 18.84 -15.36
CA LEU A 78 -13.92 18.20 -15.45
C LEU A 78 -13.86 16.87 -14.66
N ALA A 79 -14.46 16.81 -13.47
CA ALA A 79 -14.51 15.58 -12.68
C ALA A 79 -15.27 14.47 -13.42
N ILE A 80 -16.42 14.80 -14.02
CA ILE A 80 -17.25 13.86 -14.81
C ILE A 80 -16.52 13.43 -16.08
N ILE A 81 -15.91 14.36 -16.80
CA ILE A 81 -15.10 14.06 -17.98
C ILE A 81 -13.94 13.14 -17.60
N ASN A 82 -13.25 13.39 -16.48
CA ASN A 82 -12.19 12.54 -15.99
C ASN A 82 -12.68 11.17 -15.52
N GLU A 83 -13.89 11.06 -14.99
CA GLU A 83 -14.50 9.79 -14.60
C GLU A 83 -15.04 8.99 -15.79
N GLU A 84 -15.71 9.62 -16.76
CA GLU A 84 -16.30 8.95 -17.92
C GLU A 84 -15.32 8.75 -19.07
N TYR A 85 -14.50 9.76 -19.35
CA TYR A 85 -13.52 9.68 -20.43
C TYR A 85 -12.17 9.19 -19.96
N GLY A 86 -11.95 8.99 -18.63
CA GLY A 86 -10.81 8.27 -18.04
C GLY A 86 -9.55 8.19 -18.93
N PHE A 87 -9.22 9.26 -19.65
CA PHE A 87 -8.05 9.23 -20.53
C PHE A 87 -6.79 8.94 -19.75
N LEU A 88 -6.68 9.50 -18.56
CA LEU A 88 -5.64 9.15 -17.60
C LEU A 88 -5.93 7.82 -16.90
N ASP A 89 -7.22 7.48 -16.68
CA ASP A 89 -7.62 6.28 -15.95
C ASP A 89 -7.66 5.03 -16.85
N ARG A 90 -7.95 5.15 -18.16
CA ARG A 90 -7.87 4.03 -19.12
C ARG A 90 -6.44 3.58 -19.36
N THR A 91 -5.50 4.50 -19.54
CA THR A 91 -4.07 4.17 -19.67
C THR A 91 -3.54 3.55 -18.38
N LYS A 92 -3.91 4.08 -17.21
CA LYS A 92 -3.52 3.48 -15.93
C LYS A 92 -4.21 2.15 -15.64
N LYS A 93 -5.50 1.99 -15.96
CA LYS A 93 -6.21 0.71 -15.80
C LYS A 93 -5.67 -0.41 -16.69
N GLN A 94 -5.18 -0.08 -17.86
CA GLN A 94 -4.54 -1.02 -18.79
C GLN A 94 -3.04 -1.14 -18.57
N ALA A 95 -2.47 -0.36 -17.65
CA ALA A 95 -1.05 -0.43 -17.33
C ALA A 95 -0.69 -1.78 -16.68
N ASP A 96 0.52 -2.21 -16.91
CA ASP A 96 1.05 -3.46 -16.38
C ASP A 96 1.37 -3.33 -14.89
N PHE A 97 0.54 -3.96 -14.04
CA PHE A 97 0.77 -3.99 -12.60
C PHE A 97 1.97 -4.87 -12.21
N LEU A 98 2.25 -5.93 -12.99
CA LEU A 98 3.45 -6.74 -12.76
C LEU A 98 4.73 -5.96 -13.05
N GLY A 99 4.75 -5.15 -14.11
CA GLY A 99 5.85 -4.24 -14.41
C GLY A 99 6.08 -3.23 -13.28
N TYR A 100 5.01 -2.60 -12.80
CA TYR A 100 5.07 -1.72 -11.63
C TYR A 100 5.63 -2.43 -10.39
N PHE A 101 5.16 -3.64 -10.08
CA PHE A 101 5.67 -4.43 -8.96
C PHE A 101 7.16 -4.75 -9.12
N HIS A 102 7.56 -5.20 -10.31
CA HIS A 102 8.95 -5.50 -10.60
C HIS A 102 9.87 -4.28 -10.38
N ASP A 103 9.47 -3.10 -10.83
CA ASP A 103 10.26 -1.88 -10.62
C ASP A 103 10.42 -1.56 -9.14
N LYS A 104 9.36 -1.76 -8.34
CA LYS A 104 9.45 -1.58 -6.88
C LYS A 104 10.37 -2.59 -6.18
N THR A 105 10.57 -3.78 -6.74
CA THR A 105 11.52 -4.74 -6.14
C THR A 105 12.96 -4.27 -6.20
N LYS A 106 13.34 -3.48 -7.22
CA LYS A 106 14.68 -2.95 -7.40
C LYS A 106 15.11 -1.99 -6.28
N GLU A 107 14.13 -1.31 -5.67
CA GLU A 107 14.35 -0.34 -4.61
C GLU A 107 14.25 -0.95 -3.19
N LYS A 108 13.90 -2.23 -3.09
CA LYS A 108 13.54 -2.90 -1.84
C LYS A 108 14.43 -4.13 -1.58
N TYR A 109 14.31 -4.67 -0.38
CA TYR A 109 15.07 -5.86 0.03
C TYR A 109 14.51 -7.16 -0.60
N GLN A 110 15.34 -8.20 -0.64
CA GLN A 110 15.14 -9.48 -1.33
C GLN A 110 13.73 -10.10 -1.19
N LYS A 111 13.05 -9.94 -0.06
CA LYS A 111 11.70 -10.48 0.14
C LYS A 111 10.69 -9.97 -0.88
N TRP A 112 10.83 -8.71 -1.36
CA TRP A 112 9.95 -8.15 -2.38
C TRP A 112 10.06 -8.91 -3.70
N GLU A 113 11.27 -9.30 -4.07
CA GLU A 113 11.49 -10.10 -5.28
C GLU A 113 10.89 -11.50 -5.16
N ILE A 114 10.99 -12.13 -3.97
CA ILE A 114 10.36 -13.43 -3.72
C ILE A 114 8.84 -13.31 -3.87
N VAL A 115 8.22 -12.30 -3.28
CA VAL A 115 6.77 -12.09 -3.37
C VAL A 115 6.34 -11.76 -4.80
N TYR A 116 7.14 -10.96 -5.53
CA TYR A 116 6.92 -10.69 -6.94
C TYR A 116 6.89 -11.98 -7.78
N LYS A 117 7.87 -12.87 -7.59
CA LYS A 117 7.91 -14.16 -8.31
C LYS A 117 6.65 -14.98 -8.05
N HIS A 118 6.23 -15.11 -6.78
CA HIS A 118 5.00 -15.81 -6.44
C HIS A 118 3.75 -15.16 -7.02
N PHE A 119 3.67 -13.82 -7.02
CA PHE A 119 2.54 -13.13 -7.61
C PHE A 119 2.50 -13.25 -9.13
N LYS A 120 3.67 -13.19 -9.79
CA LYS A 120 3.81 -13.43 -11.23
C LYS A 120 3.37 -14.83 -11.61
N ASP A 121 3.80 -15.86 -10.86
CA ASP A 121 3.40 -17.25 -11.08
C ASP A 121 1.89 -17.42 -10.89
N PHE A 122 1.32 -16.83 -9.84
CA PHE A 122 -0.12 -16.82 -9.55
C PHE A 122 -0.95 -16.20 -10.69
N CYS A 123 -0.48 -15.09 -11.25
CA CYS A 123 -1.15 -14.39 -12.36
C CYS A 123 -0.78 -14.94 -13.75
N ASN A 124 -0.07 -16.05 -13.85
CA ASN A 124 0.41 -16.62 -15.12
C ASN A 124 1.19 -15.60 -15.98
N GLY A 125 1.99 -14.76 -15.33
CA GLY A 125 2.87 -13.79 -15.99
C GLY A 125 2.18 -12.51 -16.51
N ARG A 126 0.88 -12.30 -16.24
CA ARG A 126 0.15 -11.09 -16.67
C ARG A 126 -0.83 -10.63 -15.60
N CYS A 127 -0.76 -9.35 -15.24
CA CYS A 127 -1.73 -8.69 -14.37
C CYS A 127 -1.77 -7.20 -14.69
N LEU A 128 -2.91 -6.70 -15.09
CA LEU A 128 -3.13 -5.28 -15.31
C LEU A 128 -3.66 -4.62 -14.03
N VAL A 129 -3.51 -3.31 -13.92
CA VAL A 129 -4.02 -2.54 -12.77
C VAL A 129 -5.52 -2.78 -12.53
N LYS A 130 -6.32 -2.87 -13.59
CA LYS A 130 -7.77 -3.16 -13.51
C LYS A 130 -8.09 -4.53 -12.91
N ASP A 131 -7.17 -5.48 -13.02
CA ASP A 131 -7.36 -6.87 -12.55
C ASP A 131 -7.10 -6.98 -11.04
N VAL A 132 -6.43 -5.97 -10.44
CA VAL A 132 -6.13 -5.92 -9.01
C VAL A 132 -7.39 -5.55 -8.24
N THR A 133 -8.18 -6.57 -7.93
CA THR A 133 -9.43 -6.47 -7.17
C THR A 133 -9.28 -7.07 -5.78
N ILE A 134 -10.22 -6.81 -4.87
CA ILE A 134 -10.29 -7.45 -3.56
C ILE A 134 -10.34 -8.98 -3.72
N GLY A 135 -11.10 -9.49 -4.71
CA GLY A 135 -11.20 -10.92 -5.03
C GLY A 135 -9.83 -11.51 -5.39
N LEU A 136 -9.15 -10.92 -6.39
CA LEU A 136 -7.79 -11.35 -6.79
C LEU A 136 -6.83 -11.38 -5.60
N CYS A 137 -6.88 -10.35 -4.75
CA CYS A 137 -6.01 -10.26 -3.58
C CYS A 137 -6.29 -11.36 -2.55
N ASN A 138 -7.55 -11.71 -2.30
CA ASN A 138 -7.92 -12.81 -1.41
C ASN A 138 -7.55 -14.18 -2.00
N ASP A 139 -7.68 -14.36 -3.31
CA ASP A 139 -7.22 -15.56 -3.99
C ASP A 139 -5.70 -15.72 -3.90
N PHE A 140 -4.96 -14.61 -4.06
CA PHE A 140 -3.51 -14.62 -3.85
C PHE A 140 -3.13 -14.89 -2.38
N ARG A 141 -3.88 -14.37 -1.41
CA ARG A 141 -3.70 -14.72 0.02
C ARG A 141 -3.83 -16.22 0.23
N THR A 142 -4.86 -16.82 -0.38
CA THR A 142 -5.10 -18.28 -0.31
C THR A 142 -3.98 -19.08 -1.00
N TYR A 143 -3.50 -18.58 -2.14
CA TYR A 143 -2.36 -19.16 -2.85
C TYR A 143 -1.09 -19.15 -1.99
N ILE A 144 -0.76 -18.01 -1.34
CA ILE A 144 0.40 -17.88 -0.45
C ILE A 144 0.40 -18.95 0.64
N LEU A 145 -0.75 -19.23 1.25
CA LEU A 145 -0.90 -20.24 2.30
C LEU A 145 -0.65 -21.69 1.80
N LYS A 146 -0.69 -21.92 0.49
CA LYS A 146 -0.48 -23.23 -0.14
C LYS A 146 0.88 -23.38 -0.83
N ILE A 147 1.74 -22.35 -0.81
CA ILE A 147 3.06 -22.39 -1.44
C ILE A 147 3.90 -23.52 -0.83
N ARG A 148 4.55 -24.29 -1.70
CA ARG A 148 5.48 -25.34 -1.29
C ARG A 148 6.93 -24.94 -1.55
N VAL A 149 7.79 -25.29 -0.62
CA VAL A 149 9.25 -25.11 -0.75
C VAL A 149 9.75 -26.10 -1.81
N LYS A 150 10.42 -25.60 -2.86
CA LYS A 150 10.90 -26.42 -3.98
C LYS A 150 11.78 -27.61 -3.56
N GLN A 151 12.66 -27.40 -2.57
CA GLN A 151 13.62 -28.41 -2.12
C GLN A 151 12.99 -29.50 -1.23
N SER A 152 12.05 -29.15 -0.37
CA SER A 152 11.48 -30.08 0.62
C SER A 152 10.05 -30.51 0.32
N GLY A 153 9.38 -29.91 -0.65
CA GLY A 153 7.97 -30.14 -0.97
C GLY A 153 6.99 -29.73 0.14
N LYS A 154 7.50 -29.32 1.30
CA LYS A 154 6.68 -28.89 2.45
C LYS A 154 6.04 -27.52 2.18
N ILE A 155 4.86 -27.31 2.75
CA ILE A 155 4.22 -25.98 2.75
C ILE A 155 5.10 -25.02 3.54
N ILE A 156 5.19 -23.75 3.08
CA ILE A 156 5.92 -22.71 3.81
C ILE A 156 5.30 -22.50 5.20
N SER A 157 6.13 -22.05 6.17
CA SER A 157 5.61 -21.75 7.50
C SER A 157 4.56 -20.61 7.44
N ARG A 158 3.60 -20.64 8.37
CA ARG A 158 2.59 -19.59 8.47
C ARG A 158 3.22 -18.21 8.62
N ASN A 159 4.31 -18.09 9.36
CA ASN A 159 5.04 -16.84 9.54
C ASN A 159 5.69 -16.35 8.24
N SER A 160 6.19 -17.25 7.39
CA SER A 160 6.66 -16.89 6.05
C SER A 160 5.51 -16.39 5.17
N ALA A 161 4.38 -17.08 5.20
CA ALA A 161 3.17 -16.67 4.48
C ALA A 161 2.68 -15.29 4.96
N ALA A 162 2.60 -15.05 6.27
CA ALA A 162 2.26 -13.77 6.86
C ALA A 162 3.22 -12.65 6.43
N GLY A 163 4.52 -12.95 6.39
CA GLY A 163 5.54 -12.02 5.91
C GLY A 163 5.41 -11.68 4.43
N TYR A 164 5.10 -12.65 3.57
CA TYR A 164 4.86 -12.44 2.13
C TYR A 164 3.59 -11.62 1.91
N TRP A 165 2.52 -11.98 2.60
CA TRP A 165 1.26 -11.24 2.55
C TRP A 165 1.40 -9.79 3.00
N SER A 166 2.12 -9.55 4.10
CA SER A 166 2.41 -8.20 4.59
C SER A 166 3.19 -7.37 3.57
N THR A 167 4.15 -7.98 2.87
CA THR A 167 4.91 -7.31 1.79
C THR A 167 3.99 -6.96 0.61
N PHE A 168 3.10 -7.86 0.20
CA PHE A 168 2.14 -7.58 -0.87
C PHE A 168 1.15 -6.46 -0.48
N ARG A 169 0.65 -6.47 0.76
CA ARG A 169 -0.20 -5.38 1.27
C ARG A 169 0.52 -4.04 1.29
N ALA A 170 1.83 -4.03 1.60
CA ALA A 170 2.64 -2.82 1.53
C ALA A 170 2.77 -2.29 0.09
N LEU A 171 2.89 -3.19 -0.91
CA LEU A 171 2.85 -2.82 -2.33
C LEU A 171 1.51 -2.18 -2.70
N LEU A 172 0.37 -2.78 -2.31
CA LEU A 172 -0.96 -2.24 -2.61
C LEU A 172 -1.14 -0.84 -2.00
N LYS A 173 -0.68 -0.64 -0.76
CA LYS A 173 -0.69 0.66 -0.10
C LYS A 173 0.15 1.70 -0.85
N LEU A 174 1.32 1.29 -1.35
CA LEU A 174 2.18 2.15 -2.14
C LEU A 174 1.54 2.49 -3.48
N ALA A 175 0.96 1.51 -4.16
CA ALA A 175 0.25 1.68 -5.43
C ALA A 175 -0.94 2.64 -5.30
N HIS A 176 -1.69 2.57 -4.20
CA HIS A 176 -2.76 3.54 -3.93
C HIS A 176 -2.18 4.94 -3.68
N LYS A 177 -1.13 5.07 -2.85
CA LYS A 177 -0.47 6.36 -2.58
C LYS A 177 0.08 7.03 -3.85
N GLU A 178 0.59 6.25 -4.79
CA GLU A 178 1.14 6.72 -6.07
C GLU A 178 0.06 6.90 -7.15
N GLY A 179 -1.22 6.66 -6.83
CA GLY A 179 -2.35 6.84 -7.74
C GLY A 179 -2.48 5.78 -8.84
N TRP A 180 -1.86 4.59 -8.66
CA TRP A 180 -2.08 3.43 -9.52
C TRP A 180 -3.39 2.73 -9.21
N LEU A 181 -3.73 2.61 -7.93
CA LEU A 181 -5.01 2.08 -7.47
C LEU A 181 -5.91 3.23 -7.02
N ARG A 182 -7.16 3.20 -7.44
CA ARG A 182 -8.16 4.23 -7.10
C ARG A 182 -8.58 4.18 -5.63
N GLU A 183 -8.70 2.97 -5.10
CA GLU A 183 -9.16 2.70 -3.73
C GLU A 183 -8.06 2.01 -2.92
N ASN A 184 -8.07 2.23 -1.63
CA ASN A 184 -7.18 1.51 -0.72
C ASN A 184 -7.74 0.10 -0.45
N ILE A 185 -7.41 -0.83 -1.35
CA ILE A 185 -7.86 -2.23 -1.25
C ILE A 185 -7.51 -2.85 0.11
N ASN A 186 -6.43 -2.39 0.76
CA ASN A 186 -6.00 -2.92 2.06
C ASN A 186 -7.03 -2.82 3.18
N ASP A 187 -7.97 -1.88 3.09
CA ASP A 187 -9.00 -1.67 4.12
C ASP A 187 -10.02 -2.82 4.14
N HIS A 188 -10.04 -3.61 3.06
CA HIS A 188 -10.94 -4.76 2.87
C HIS A 188 -10.20 -6.11 2.93
N LEU A 189 -8.91 -6.13 3.27
CA LEU A 189 -8.10 -7.34 3.29
C LEU A 189 -7.71 -7.75 4.70
N ASP A 190 -8.05 -8.98 5.07
CA ASP A 190 -7.64 -9.57 6.34
C ASP A 190 -6.12 -9.79 6.41
N ARG A 191 -5.60 -9.80 7.60
CA ARG A 191 -4.22 -10.21 7.87
C ARG A 191 -4.10 -11.73 7.87
N ILE A 192 -2.90 -12.22 7.73
CA ILE A 192 -2.52 -13.59 8.10
C ILE A 192 -1.85 -13.47 9.48
N ASP A 193 -2.45 -14.09 10.49
CA ASP A 193 -1.92 -14.04 11.84
C ASP A 193 -0.61 -14.80 11.95
N TRP A 194 0.29 -14.27 12.76
CA TRP A 194 1.55 -14.92 13.10
C TRP A 194 1.32 -16.03 14.11
N GLU A 195 2.07 -17.10 13.97
CA GLU A 195 2.18 -18.13 15.00
C GLU A 195 3.42 -17.85 15.85
N GLU A 196 3.30 -18.03 17.16
CA GLU A 196 4.46 -17.95 18.02
C GLU A 196 5.44 -19.08 17.67
N PRO A 197 6.68 -18.75 17.24
CA PRO A 197 7.64 -19.78 16.90
C PRO A 197 8.07 -20.51 18.17
N LYS A 198 8.11 -21.82 18.12
CA LYS A 198 8.76 -22.61 19.16
C LYS A 198 10.26 -22.27 19.16
N ILE A 199 10.70 -21.58 20.21
CA ILE A 199 12.11 -21.22 20.35
C ILE A 199 12.87 -22.45 20.82
N ASN A 200 13.82 -22.94 20.00
CA ASN A 200 14.75 -23.96 20.38
C ASN A 200 16.08 -23.26 20.81
N TYR A 201 16.52 -23.57 21.97
CA TYR A 201 17.82 -23.09 22.49
C TYR A 201 18.66 -24.30 22.92
N LEU A 202 19.97 -24.12 22.95
CA LEU A 202 20.91 -25.13 23.48
C LEU A 202 21.09 -24.92 24.96
N GLU A 203 20.95 -26.00 25.73
CA GLU A 203 21.34 -26.01 27.14
C GLU A 203 22.88 -26.06 27.27
N ILE A 204 23.43 -25.68 28.44
CA ILE A 204 24.85 -25.59 28.63
C ILE A 204 25.54 -26.96 28.43
N GLU A 205 24.88 -28.05 28.76
CA GLU A 205 25.37 -29.41 28.53
C GLU A 205 25.44 -29.77 27.06
N GLU A 206 24.53 -29.26 26.26
CA GLU A 206 24.52 -29.41 24.80
C GLU A 206 25.66 -28.60 24.17
N VAL A 207 25.93 -27.39 24.68
CA VAL A 207 27.06 -26.56 24.24
C VAL A 207 28.38 -27.24 24.57
N LYS A 208 28.52 -27.88 25.77
CA LYS A 208 29.69 -28.68 26.13
C LYS A 208 29.88 -29.88 25.18
N ARG A 209 28.82 -30.59 24.84
CA ARG A 209 28.87 -31.69 23.85
C ARG A 209 29.27 -31.19 22.46
N LEU A 210 28.73 -30.03 22.03
CA LEU A 210 29.13 -29.38 20.78
C LEU A 210 30.65 -29.04 20.80
N ALA A 211 31.19 -28.55 21.91
CA ALA A 211 32.59 -28.26 22.07
C ALA A 211 33.47 -29.51 22.01
N ALA A 212 33.00 -30.64 22.50
CA ALA A 212 33.71 -31.94 22.44
C ALA A 212 33.61 -32.60 21.05
N THR A 213 32.60 -32.28 20.24
CA THR A 213 32.38 -32.93 18.95
C THR A 213 33.44 -32.52 17.92
N PRO A 214 34.10 -33.43 17.19
CA PRO A 214 35.01 -33.12 16.12
C PRO A 214 34.30 -32.36 14.96
N CYS A 215 34.95 -31.36 14.41
CA CYS A 215 34.44 -30.60 13.26
C CYS A 215 35.54 -30.48 12.19
N LYS A 216 35.23 -30.77 10.95
CA LYS A 216 36.17 -30.68 9.82
C LYS A 216 36.63 -29.22 9.58
N VAL A 217 35.82 -28.26 9.94
CA VAL A 217 36.10 -26.81 9.77
C VAL A 217 36.23 -26.19 11.15
N ASP A 218 37.45 -26.07 11.65
CA ASP A 218 37.75 -25.59 13.00
C ASP A 218 37.23 -24.15 13.24
N VAL A 219 37.38 -23.27 12.25
CA VAL A 219 36.86 -21.89 12.32
C VAL A 219 35.32 -21.87 12.52
N LEU A 220 34.58 -22.75 11.87
CA LEU A 220 33.12 -22.84 12.03
C LEU A 220 32.77 -23.26 13.48
N LYS A 221 33.46 -24.24 14.02
CA LYS A 221 33.25 -24.69 15.39
C LYS A 221 33.49 -23.56 16.39
N ARG A 222 34.66 -22.88 16.26
CA ARG A 222 35.00 -21.75 17.13
C ARG A 222 33.99 -20.61 17.04
N ALA A 223 33.60 -20.23 15.84
CA ALA A 223 32.58 -19.19 15.61
C ALA A 223 31.22 -19.58 16.22
N SER A 224 30.83 -20.86 16.11
CA SER A 224 29.54 -21.34 16.68
C SER A 224 29.58 -21.30 18.22
N LEU A 225 30.65 -21.76 18.83
CA LEU A 225 30.83 -21.69 20.30
C LEU A 225 30.87 -20.24 20.78
N PHE A 226 31.59 -19.39 20.06
CA PHE A 226 31.63 -17.96 20.34
C PHE A 226 30.24 -17.31 20.26
N ALA A 227 29.43 -17.67 19.24
CA ALA A 227 28.05 -17.23 19.13
C ALA A 227 27.20 -17.68 20.33
N CYS A 228 27.37 -18.95 20.79
CA CYS A 228 26.65 -19.46 21.95
C CYS A 228 26.99 -18.71 23.24
N MET A 229 28.24 -18.32 23.39
CA MET A 229 28.74 -17.63 24.62
C MET A 229 28.43 -16.15 24.63
N THR A 230 28.38 -15.50 23.47
CA THR A 230 28.21 -14.03 23.35
C THR A 230 26.80 -13.59 22.97
N GLY A 231 25.99 -14.49 22.44
CA GLY A 231 24.66 -14.16 21.89
C GLY A 231 24.71 -13.34 20.60
N LEU A 232 25.89 -13.17 19.99
CA LEU A 232 26.04 -12.39 18.76
C LEU A 232 25.44 -13.11 17.56
N ARG A 233 24.89 -12.32 16.65
CA ARG A 233 24.42 -12.86 15.37
C ARG A 233 25.60 -13.16 14.44
N ILE A 234 25.40 -14.09 13.52
CA ILE A 234 26.43 -14.45 12.52
C ILE A 234 26.92 -13.22 11.74
N SER A 235 26.05 -12.27 11.41
CA SER A 235 26.41 -11.03 10.72
C SER A 235 27.38 -10.16 11.54
N ASP A 236 27.20 -10.14 12.84
CA ASP A 236 28.05 -9.36 13.76
C ASP A 236 29.40 -10.06 13.99
N ILE A 237 29.40 -11.39 14.10
CA ILE A 237 30.60 -12.19 14.21
C ILE A 237 31.50 -12.08 12.97
N LEU A 238 30.92 -12.09 11.78
CA LEU A 238 31.65 -11.97 10.51
C LEU A 238 32.35 -10.62 10.33
N GLN A 239 31.89 -9.60 11.05
CA GLN A 239 32.47 -8.25 11.01
C GLN A 239 33.39 -7.95 12.20
N LEU A 240 33.51 -8.88 13.16
CA LEU A 240 34.31 -8.69 14.35
C LEU A 240 35.80 -8.58 13.99
N ARG A 241 36.47 -7.58 14.56
CA ARG A 241 37.90 -7.31 14.40
C ARG A 241 38.59 -7.19 15.77
N TRP A 242 39.86 -7.37 15.80
CA TRP A 242 40.66 -7.21 17.04
C TRP A 242 40.55 -5.82 17.65
N GLU A 243 40.37 -4.79 16.85
CA GLU A 243 40.10 -3.40 17.28
C GLU A 243 38.81 -3.22 18.08
N ASN A 244 37.88 -4.19 18.01
CA ASN A 244 36.66 -4.17 18.78
C ASN A 244 36.83 -4.77 20.19
N ILE A 245 37.99 -5.28 20.52
CA ILE A 245 38.30 -5.89 21.83
C ILE A 245 39.16 -4.93 22.61
N GLU A 246 38.70 -4.49 23.76
CA GLU A 246 39.34 -3.53 24.64
C GLU A 246 39.59 -4.17 26.02
N LEU A 247 40.62 -3.70 26.73
CA LEU A 247 40.82 -4.02 28.15
C LEU A 247 39.82 -3.23 28.99
N SER A 248 39.07 -3.92 29.81
CA SER A 248 38.19 -3.30 30.81
C SER A 248 39.00 -2.80 32.02
N PRO A 249 38.54 -1.77 32.74
CA PRO A 249 39.21 -1.26 33.94
C PRO A 249 39.47 -2.29 35.06
N ASP A 250 38.69 -3.37 35.08
CA ASP A 250 38.78 -4.51 35.99
C ASP A 250 39.83 -5.58 35.57
N GLY A 251 40.54 -5.32 34.45
CA GLY A 251 41.56 -6.22 33.91
C GLY A 251 41.03 -7.33 33.00
N GLY A 252 39.69 -7.35 32.74
CA GLY A 252 39.07 -8.26 31.79
C GLY A 252 39.08 -7.71 30.36
N TYR A 253 38.65 -8.54 29.40
CA TYR A 253 38.43 -8.09 28.03
C TYR A 253 36.94 -7.76 27.82
N CYS A 254 36.64 -6.63 27.23
CA CYS A 254 35.32 -6.27 26.79
C CYS A 254 35.27 -6.08 25.27
N MET A 255 34.11 -6.26 24.69
CA MET A 255 33.90 -6.14 23.26
C MET A 255 32.93 -4.98 22.97
N ARG A 256 33.39 -4.02 22.16
CA ARG A 256 32.56 -2.91 21.69
C ARG A 256 32.24 -3.06 20.22
N ILE A 257 30.98 -3.37 19.93
CA ILE A 257 30.50 -3.52 18.55
C ILE A 257 29.19 -2.76 18.38
N ARG A 258 28.98 -2.27 17.19
CA ARG A 258 27.68 -1.75 16.77
C ARG A 258 26.99 -2.83 15.97
N THR A 259 25.88 -3.36 16.50
CA THR A 259 25.15 -4.43 15.82
C THR A 259 24.49 -3.94 14.53
N GLN A 260 24.56 -4.71 13.45
CA GLN A 260 24.03 -4.32 12.14
C GLN A 260 22.50 -4.15 12.14
N LYS A 261 21.79 -5.01 12.85
CA LYS A 261 20.33 -5.05 12.78
C LYS A 261 19.65 -3.99 13.63
N THR A 262 20.17 -3.71 14.82
CA THR A 262 19.57 -2.77 15.78
C THR A 262 20.27 -1.43 15.81
N LYS A 263 21.48 -1.35 15.24
CA LYS A 263 22.38 -0.17 15.28
C LYS A 263 22.66 0.35 16.70
N THR A 264 22.49 -0.53 17.69
CA THR A 264 22.84 -0.31 19.08
C THR A 264 24.26 -0.82 19.35
#